data_016a7aa892476d425c40cb93c792cec9
#
_entry.id   016a7aa892476d425c40cb93c792cec9
#
_cell.length_a   1.000
_cell.length_b   1.000
_cell.length_c   1.000
_cell.angle_alpha   90.00
_cell.angle_beta   90.00
_cell.angle_gamma   90.00
#
_symmetry.space_group_name_H-M   'P 1'
#
loop_
_entity.id
_entity.type
_entity.pdbx_description
1 polymer ?
#
loop_
_entity_poly.entity_id
_entity_poly.type
_entity_poly.pdbx_seq_one_letter_code
_entity_poly.pdbx_strand_id
1 'polypeptide(L)'
;KLFDIDVVFNALHGGYGENGQLQKYFEKYNIKYTGSGPKASELAMDKHKTKLIAKSNGIPVLDWEIINKGKKINLKDLSFPLIIKPNDGGSTIGLYFADNKDQFEHYILSAFNESDTLIIEKYFKGREISVPIVDGQVLPIIEIKSSNFLYDYESKYQSDKTKYEVPAKINSKL
;
A
#
# COMPACT_ATOMS: atom_id res chain seq x y z
N LYS A 1 -27.57 19.62 3.58
CA LYS A 1 -27.21 20.27 2.32
C LYS A 1 -25.70 20.44 2.27
N LEU A 2 -25.04 19.75 1.35
CA LEU A 2 -23.61 19.96 1.02
C LEU A 2 -23.40 21.16 0.08
N PHE A 3 -24.40 22.08 -0.01
CA PHE A 3 -24.50 23.03 -1.10
C PHE A 3 -23.75 24.37 -0.90
N ASP A 4 -23.10 24.54 0.26
CA ASP A 4 -22.32 25.75 0.56
C ASP A 4 -20.82 25.40 0.80
N ILE A 5 -20.33 24.35 0.12
CA ILE A 5 -18.95 23.90 0.23
C ILE A 5 -18.26 24.08 -1.12
N ASP A 6 -17.14 24.79 -1.15
CA ASP A 6 -16.37 25.02 -2.36
C ASP A 6 -15.56 23.78 -2.77
N VAL A 7 -15.00 23.06 -1.79
CA VAL A 7 -14.17 21.87 -1.99
C VAL A 7 -14.19 20.97 -0.74
N VAL A 8 -14.17 19.67 -0.96
CA VAL A 8 -14.03 18.66 0.11
C VAL A 8 -12.56 18.28 0.23
N PHE A 9 -11.99 18.46 1.42
CA PHE A 9 -10.71 17.86 1.76
C PHE A 9 -10.96 16.44 2.25
N ASN A 10 -10.58 15.43 1.41
CA ASN A 10 -10.74 14.03 1.78
C ASN A 10 -9.56 13.57 2.66
N ALA A 11 -9.81 13.44 3.96
CA ALA A 11 -8.85 12.92 4.94
C ALA A 11 -9.21 11.50 5.44
N LEU A 12 -10.06 10.78 4.71
CA LEU A 12 -10.39 9.39 5.06
C LEU A 12 -9.24 8.46 4.67
N HIS A 13 -8.96 7.49 5.52
CA HIS A 13 -7.95 6.46 5.32
C HIS A 13 -8.59 5.10 5.01
N GLY A 14 -8.04 4.42 4.02
CA GLY A 14 -8.46 3.07 3.62
C GLY A 14 -9.85 3.00 2.97
N GLY A 15 -10.20 1.80 2.53
CA GLY A 15 -11.52 1.43 2.08
C GLY A 15 -12.23 2.46 1.19
N TYR A 16 -13.42 2.84 1.57
CA TYR A 16 -14.31 3.74 0.81
C TYR A 16 -13.68 5.11 0.51
N GLY A 17 -12.83 5.63 1.40
CA GLY A 17 -12.18 6.94 1.23
C GLY A 17 -11.09 6.95 0.15
N GLU A 18 -10.44 5.81 -0.11
CA GLU A 18 -9.25 5.71 -0.97
C GLU A 18 -9.44 4.81 -2.20
N ASN A 19 -10.49 3.97 -2.24
CA ASN A 19 -10.69 2.98 -3.30
C ASN A 19 -11.46 3.49 -4.54
N GLY A 20 -11.67 4.79 -4.67
CA GLY A 20 -12.38 5.39 -5.78
C GLY A 20 -13.89 5.49 -5.61
N GLN A 21 -14.50 4.86 -4.62
CA GLN A 21 -15.96 4.87 -4.44
C GLN A 21 -16.47 6.25 -4.00
N LEU A 22 -15.80 6.86 -3.02
CA LEU A 22 -16.13 8.21 -2.55
C LEU A 22 -15.91 9.23 -3.67
N GLN A 23 -14.83 9.10 -4.42
CA GLN A 23 -14.51 9.93 -5.56
C GLN A 23 -15.59 9.85 -6.66
N LYS A 24 -16.07 8.61 -6.97
CA LYS A 24 -17.22 8.41 -7.88
C LYS A 24 -18.48 9.13 -7.39
N TYR A 25 -18.71 9.10 -6.08
CA TYR A 25 -19.84 9.82 -5.47
C TYR A 25 -19.69 11.33 -5.65
N PHE A 26 -18.52 11.89 -5.35
CA PHE A 26 -18.26 13.33 -5.53
C PHE A 26 -18.43 13.78 -6.98
N GLU A 27 -17.89 13.02 -7.95
CA GLU A 27 -18.05 13.33 -9.37
C GLU A 27 -19.51 13.29 -9.82
N LYS A 28 -20.27 12.29 -9.36
CA LYS A 28 -21.70 12.16 -9.65
C LYS A 28 -22.51 13.41 -9.25
N TYR A 29 -22.10 14.08 -8.17
CA TYR A 29 -22.80 15.26 -7.63
C TYR A 29 -22.04 16.57 -7.91
N ASN A 30 -21.06 16.56 -8.81
CA ASN A 30 -20.24 17.72 -9.15
C ASN A 30 -19.59 18.39 -7.92
N ILE A 31 -19.22 17.61 -6.93
CA ILE A 31 -18.54 18.08 -5.72
C ILE A 31 -17.03 18.07 -5.99
N LYS A 32 -16.38 19.23 -5.87
CA LYS A 32 -14.92 19.32 -5.95
C LYS A 32 -14.29 18.69 -4.71
N TYR A 33 -13.20 17.98 -4.89
CA TYR A 33 -12.48 17.32 -3.78
C TYR A 33 -10.97 17.29 -4.03
N THR A 34 -10.20 17.08 -2.97
CA THR A 34 -8.76 16.89 -3.06
C THR A 34 -8.41 15.42 -3.32
N GLY A 35 -7.34 15.20 -4.08
CA GLY A 35 -6.81 13.86 -4.37
C GLY A 35 -7.06 13.39 -5.80
N SER A 36 -6.72 12.14 -6.04
CA SER A 36 -6.84 11.51 -7.35
C SER A 36 -8.29 11.15 -7.70
N GLY A 37 -8.60 11.10 -8.99
CA GLY A 37 -9.92 10.69 -9.47
C GLY A 37 -10.24 9.20 -9.21
N PRO A 38 -11.49 8.76 -9.42
CA PRO A 38 -11.98 7.45 -9.00
C PRO A 38 -11.23 6.28 -9.63
N LYS A 39 -10.90 6.38 -10.92
CA LYS A 39 -10.16 5.30 -11.62
C LYS A 39 -8.74 5.14 -11.12
N ALA A 40 -8.05 6.25 -10.85
CA ALA A 40 -6.68 6.22 -10.33
C ALA A 40 -6.67 5.69 -8.88
N SER A 41 -7.62 6.11 -8.06
CA SER A 41 -7.77 5.64 -6.68
C SER A 41 -8.09 4.14 -6.61
N GLU A 42 -9.03 3.66 -7.43
CA GLU A 42 -9.37 2.23 -7.54
C GLU A 42 -8.16 1.39 -7.98
N LEU A 43 -7.41 1.89 -8.95
CA LEU A 43 -6.21 1.23 -9.45
C LEU A 43 -5.10 1.19 -8.40
N ALA A 44 -4.83 2.31 -7.73
CA ALA A 44 -3.79 2.40 -6.72
C ALA A 44 -4.06 1.53 -5.49
N MET A 45 -5.35 1.29 -5.17
CA MET A 45 -5.73 0.41 -4.08
C MET A 45 -5.44 -1.06 -4.40
N ASP A 46 -5.52 -1.48 -5.66
CA ASP A 46 -5.20 -2.83 -6.14
C ASP A 46 -3.70 -2.97 -6.38
N LYS A 47 -2.99 -3.61 -5.44
CA LYS A 47 -1.52 -3.75 -5.50
C LYS A 47 -1.06 -4.55 -6.70
N HIS A 48 -1.81 -5.58 -7.11
CA HIS A 48 -1.49 -6.37 -8.29
C HIS A 48 -1.52 -5.52 -9.56
N LYS A 49 -2.62 -4.80 -9.79
CA LYS A 49 -2.75 -3.91 -10.95
C LYS A 49 -1.71 -2.80 -10.94
N THR A 50 -1.46 -2.20 -9.78
CA THR A 50 -0.41 -1.18 -9.61
C THR A 50 0.96 -1.72 -10.01
N LYS A 51 1.33 -2.93 -9.56
CA LYS A 51 2.60 -3.57 -9.92
C LYS A 51 2.68 -3.90 -11.41
N LEU A 52 1.60 -4.36 -12.03
CA LEU A 52 1.56 -4.60 -13.48
C LEU A 52 1.83 -3.32 -14.27
N ILE A 53 1.20 -2.20 -13.88
CA ILE A 53 1.41 -0.91 -14.53
C ILE A 53 2.83 -0.39 -14.29
N ALA A 54 3.33 -0.47 -13.07
CA ALA A 54 4.70 -0.09 -12.76
C ALA A 54 5.70 -0.87 -13.63
N LYS A 55 5.56 -2.20 -13.69
CA LYS A 55 6.41 -3.09 -14.50
C LYS A 55 6.32 -2.78 -15.99
N SER A 56 5.12 -2.51 -16.53
CA SER A 56 4.93 -2.16 -17.95
C SER A 56 5.53 -0.80 -18.32
N ASN A 57 5.76 0.08 -17.34
CA ASN A 57 6.42 1.37 -17.51
C ASN A 57 7.91 1.36 -17.11
N GLY A 58 8.50 0.16 -16.96
CA GLY A 58 9.93 0.02 -16.63
C GLY A 58 10.30 0.41 -15.20
N ILE A 59 9.33 0.58 -14.31
CA ILE A 59 9.56 0.85 -12.89
C ILE A 59 9.89 -0.47 -12.20
N PRO A 60 11.03 -0.60 -11.52
CA PRO A 60 11.38 -1.80 -10.79
C PRO A 60 10.36 -2.13 -9.69
N VAL A 61 9.88 -3.36 -9.69
CA VAL A 61 8.99 -3.89 -8.65
C VAL A 61 9.48 -5.27 -8.23
N LEU A 62 9.28 -5.64 -6.98
CA LEU A 62 9.53 -7.00 -6.53
C LEU A 62 8.60 -7.95 -7.26
N ASP A 63 9.08 -9.14 -7.61
CA ASP A 63 8.23 -10.22 -8.11
C ASP A 63 7.22 -10.62 -7.03
N TRP A 64 6.04 -10.99 -7.47
CA TRP A 64 4.93 -11.32 -6.58
C TRP A 64 4.08 -12.46 -7.14
N GLU A 65 3.39 -13.12 -6.24
CA GLU A 65 2.36 -14.11 -6.55
C GLU A 65 1.01 -13.67 -5.99
N ILE A 66 -0.05 -14.00 -6.71
CA ILE A 66 -1.43 -13.82 -6.27
C ILE A 66 -1.95 -15.15 -5.74
N ILE A 67 -2.50 -15.11 -4.53
CA ILE A 67 -3.15 -16.26 -3.92
C ILE A 67 -4.59 -15.89 -3.60
N ASN A 68 -5.52 -16.74 -4.04
CA ASN A 68 -6.94 -16.57 -3.75
C ASN A 68 -7.40 -17.59 -2.71
N LYS A 69 -8.28 -17.17 -1.82
CA LYS A 69 -8.88 -18.03 -0.79
C LYS A 69 -9.51 -19.27 -1.41
N GLY A 70 -9.24 -20.41 -0.79
CA GLY A 70 -9.77 -21.71 -1.28
C GLY A 70 -9.02 -22.28 -2.48
N LYS A 71 -7.98 -21.62 -3.02
CA LYS A 71 -7.15 -22.19 -4.08
C LYS A 71 -5.92 -22.87 -3.48
N LYS A 72 -5.44 -23.90 -4.18
CA LYS A 72 -4.22 -24.63 -3.78
C LYS A 72 -3.00 -23.73 -3.97
N ILE A 73 -2.18 -23.64 -2.94
CA ILE A 73 -0.92 -22.89 -2.94
C ILE A 73 0.21 -23.85 -3.27
N ASN A 74 1.04 -23.51 -4.26
CA ASN A 74 2.26 -24.26 -4.53
C ASN A 74 3.40 -23.74 -3.65
N LEU A 75 3.69 -24.44 -2.57
CA LEU A 75 4.73 -24.05 -1.62
C LEU A 75 6.15 -24.43 -2.06
N LYS A 76 6.31 -25.18 -3.17
CA LYS A 76 7.63 -25.71 -3.57
C LYS A 76 8.58 -24.66 -4.09
N ASP A 77 8.04 -23.59 -4.66
CA ASP A 77 8.83 -22.53 -5.31
C ASP A 77 9.01 -21.29 -4.43
N LEU A 78 8.49 -21.32 -3.19
CA LEU A 78 8.62 -20.21 -2.26
C LEU A 78 10.00 -20.16 -1.61
N SER A 79 10.66 -19.03 -1.72
CA SER A 79 11.93 -18.74 -1.05
C SER A 79 11.75 -17.71 0.07
N PHE A 80 11.96 -18.14 1.31
CA PHE A 80 11.83 -17.28 2.49
C PHE A 80 13.04 -16.34 2.66
N PRO A 81 12.87 -15.22 3.38
CA PRO A 81 11.64 -14.74 4.02
C PRO A 81 10.66 -14.09 3.04
N LEU A 82 9.35 -14.11 3.38
CA LEU A 82 8.25 -13.63 2.56
C LEU A 82 7.40 -12.60 3.30
N ILE A 83 6.79 -11.71 2.53
CA ILE A 83 5.70 -10.84 2.97
C ILE A 83 4.38 -11.36 2.40
N ILE A 84 3.39 -11.49 3.28
CA ILE A 84 2.01 -11.84 2.96
C ILE A 84 1.16 -10.60 3.23
N LYS A 85 0.34 -10.16 2.28
CA LYS A 85 -0.51 -8.98 2.50
C LYS A 85 -1.76 -9.01 1.62
N PRO A 86 -2.88 -8.39 2.04
CA PRO A 86 -4.05 -8.18 1.21
C PRO A 86 -3.70 -7.47 -0.10
N ASN A 87 -4.31 -7.91 -1.21
CA ASN A 87 -4.17 -7.22 -2.50
C ASN A 87 -4.75 -5.81 -2.45
N ASP A 88 -5.85 -5.63 -1.75
CA ASP A 88 -6.54 -4.38 -1.47
C ASP A 88 -6.37 -3.96 0.00
N GLY A 89 -6.76 -2.75 0.33
CA GLY A 89 -6.58 -2.21 1.68
C GLY A 89 -5.24 -1.51 1.88
N GLY A 90 -5.03 -1.03 3.10
CA GLY A 90 -3.90 -0.19 3.47
C GLY A 90 -3.47 -0.32 4.93
N SER A 91 -2.68 0.65 5.41
CA SER A 91 -2.25 0.80 6.80
C SER A 91 -1.60 -0.44 7.43
N THR A 92 -1.02 -1.31 6.62
CA THR A 92 -0.33 -2.54 7.08
C THR A 92 -1.28 -3.59 7.72
N ILE A 93 -2.61 -3.38 7.62
CA ILE A 93 -3.59 -4.34 8.11
C ILE A 93 -3.49 -5.63 7.29
N GLY A 94 -3.40 -6.78 7.96
CA GLY A 94 -3.26 -8.09 7.32
C GLY A 94 -1.90 -8.35 6.66
N LEU A 95 -0.88 -7.52 6.95
CA LEU A 95 0.49 -7.74 6.51
C LEU A 95 1.25 -8.61 7.52
N TYR A 96 1.85 -9.67 7.03
CA TYR A 96 2.64 -10.61 7.83
C TYR A 96 4.00 -10.87 7.19
N PHE A 97 5.00 -11.08 8.04
CA PHE A 97 6.33 -11.54 7.68
C PHE A 97 6.47 -13.01 8.04
N ALA A 98 6.82 -13.83 7.08
CA ALA A 98 7.06 -15.26 7.27
C ALA A 98 8.52 -15.59 6.96
N ASP A 99 9.25 -16.06 7.96
CA ASP A 99 10.65 -16.45 7.85
C ASP A 99 10.83 -17.90 7.41
N ASN A 100 9.77 -18.70 7.56
CA ASN A 100 9.77 -20.12 7.23
C ASN A 100 8.35 -20.58 6.83
N LYS A 101 8.27 -21.85 6.41
CA LYS A 101 7.03 -22.45 5.93
C LYS A 101 5.93 -22.52 7.00
N ASP A 102 6.28 -22.84 8.25
CA ASP A 102 5.28 -22.99 9.31
C ASP A 102 4.63 -21.65 9.63
N GLN A 103 5.41 -20.56 9.69
CA GLN A 103 4.91 -19.21 9.83
C GLN A 103 4.04 -18.81 8.63
N PHE A 104 4.46 -19.15 7.42
CA PHE A 104 3.67 -18.88 6.22
C PHE A 104 2.29 -19.55 6.27
N GLU A 105 2.23 -20.85 6.59
CA GLU A 105 0.99 -21.60 6.68
C GLU A 105 0.07 -21.05 7.80
N HIS A 106 0.64 -20.58 8.88
CA HIS A 106 -0.13 -19.92 9.96
C HIS A 106 -0.67 -18.55 9.54
N TYR A 107 0.20 -17.69 9.02
CA TYR A 107 -0.17 -16.30 8.72
C TYR A 107 -1.08 -16.16 7.49
N ILE A 108 -0.99 -17.07 6.53
CA ILE A 108 -1.87 -17.00 5.35
C ILE A 108 -3.34 -17.17 5.72
N LEU A 109 -3.64 -18.00 6.71
CA LEU A 109 -5.00 -18.16 7.23
C LEU A 109 -5.50 -16.87 7.88
N SER A 110 -4.64 -16.22 8.65
CA SER A 110 -4.95 -14.93 9.28
C SER A 110 -5.16 -13.83 8.23
N ALA A 111 -4.30 -13.76 7.21
CA ALA A 111 -4.41 -12.78 6.13
C ALA A 111 -5.70 -12.96 5.32
N PHE A 112 -6.19 -14.18 5.14
CA PHE A 112 -7.47 -14.47 4.48
C PHE A 112 -8.71 -14.06 5.29
N ASN A 113 -8.57 -13.64 6.54
CA ASN A 113 -9.66 -12.99 7.27
C ASN A 113 -9.84 -11.53 6.84
N GLU A 114 -8.80 -10.91 6.27
CA GLU A 114 -8.82 -9.52 5.85
C GLU A 114 -9.18 -9.34 4.36
N SER A 115 -8.82 -10.30 3.50
CA SER A 115 -9.09 -10.25 2.06
C SER A 115 -9.09 -11.63 1.44
N ASP A 116 -9.96 -11.85 0.45
CA ASP A 116 -10.02 -13.10 -0.32
C ASP A 116 -8.89 -13.21 -1.37
N THR A 117 -8.15 -12.14 -1.59
CA THR A 117 -7.00 -12.10 -2.52
C THR A 117 -5.77 -11.54 -1.82
N LEU A 118 -4.70 -12.33 -1.79
CA LEU A 118 -3.45 -11.96 -1.16
C LEU A 118 -2.34 -11.82 -2.19
N ILE A 119 -1.39 -10.94 -1.91
CA ILE A 119 -0.09 -10.84 -2.58
C ILE A 119 0.98 -11.44 -1.67
N ILE A 120 1.81 -12.28 -2.27
CA ILE A 120 3.02 -12.83 -1.65
C ILE A 120 4.22 -12.26 -2.39
N GLU A 121 5.17 -11.73 -1.63
CA GLU A 121 6.41 -11.15 -2.16
C GLU A 121 7.61 -11.63 -1.33
N LYS A 122 8.78 -11.70 -1.97
CA LYS A 122 10.02 -11.87 -1.21
C LYS A 122 10.23 -10.64 -0.32
N TYR A 123 10.62 -10.86 0.94
CA TYR A 123 10.99 -9.73 1.81
C TYR A 123 12.26 -9.06 1.27
N PHE A 124 12.20 -7.76 1.14
CA PHE A 124 13.34 -6.93 0.75
C PHE A 124 13.67 -5.95 1.88
N LYS A 125 14.89 -6.03 2.39
CA LYS A 125 15.38 -5.07 3.36
C LYS A 125 15.96 -3.85 2.65
N GLY A 126 15.35 -2.69 2.84
CA GLY A 126 15.76 -1.45 2.20
C GLY A 126 15.40 -0.22 3.01
N ARG A 127 15.67 0.94 2.45
CA ARG A 127 15.20 2.22 2.98
C ARG A 127 13.75 2.43 2.55
N GLU A 128 12.92 2.92 3.46
CA GLU A 128 11.56 3.34 3.15
C GLU A 128 11.55 4.83 2.82
N ILE A 129 11.07 5.16 1.64
CA ILE A 129 10.93 6.54 1.19
C ILE A 129 9.51 6.79 0.69
N SER A 130 9.03 8.01 0.90
CA SER A 130 7.79 8.52 0.34
C SER A 130 8.07 9.70 -0.55
N VAL A 131 7.45 9.73 -1.72
CA VAL A 131 7.57 10.81 -2.70
C VAL A 131 6.22 11.47 -2.89
N PRO A 132 5.91 12.54 -2.12
CA PRO A 132 4.65 13.24 -2.27
C PRO A 132 4.58 14.03 -3.59
N ILE A 133 3.42 14.02 -4.23
CA ILE A 133 3.14 14.80 -5.44
C ILE A 133 1.88 15.61 -5.21
N VAL A 134 1.96 16.92 -5.42
CA VAL A 134 0.83 17.83 -5.30
C VAL A 134 0.77 18.70 -6.54
N ASP A 135 -0.35 18.70 -7.22
CA ASP A 135 -0.57 19.46 -8.46
C ASP A 135 0.53 19.24 -9.51
N GLY A 136 0.93 17.97 -9.69
CA GLY A 136 2.00 17.57 -10.61
C GLY A 136 3.42 17.93 -10.15
N GLN A 137 3.59 18.58 -9.00
CA GLN A 137 4.89 18.93 -8.45
C GLN A 137 5.35 17.89 -7.44
N VAL A 138 6.57 17.40 -7.62
CA VAL A 138 7.22 16.51 -6.67
C VAL A 138 7.71 17.34 -5.47
N LEU A 139 7.22 17.01 -4.28
CA LEU A 139 7.66 17.63 -3.04
C LEU A 139 8.93 16.95 -2.51
N PRO A 140 9.59 17.53 -1.49
CA PRO A 140 10.77 16.92 -0.88
C PRO A 140 10.52 15.48 -0.47
N ILE A 141 11.43 14.59 -0.86
CA ILE A 141 11.35 13.16 -0.56
C ILE A 141 11.51 12.94 0.94
N ILE A 142 10.71 12.07 1.49
CA ILE A 142 10.70 11.73 2.92
C ILE A 142 11.32 10.34 3.10
N GLU A 143 12.34 10.21 3.94
CA GLU A 143 12.79 8.92 4.43
C GLU A 143 12.10 8.60 5.76
N ILE A 144 11.51 7.40 5.83
CA ILE A 144 10.83 6.88 7.01
C ILE A 144 11.78 5.92 7.71
N LYS A 145 12.20 6.26 8.92
CA LYS A 145 13.12 5.47 9.75
C LYS A 145 12.33 4.89 10.92
N SER A 146 11.83 3.68 10.77
CA SER A 146 11.19 2.93 11.84
C SER A 146 12.24 2.18 12.66
N SER A 147 12.04 2.12 13.98
CA SER A 147 12.82 1.23 14.86
C SER A 147 12.37 -0.22 14.78
N ASN A 148 11.16 -0.47 14.28
CA ASN A 148 10.60 -1.78 14.14
C ASN A 148 11.07 -2.44 12.84
N PHE A 149 11.17 -3.77 12.85
CA PHE A 149 11.56 -4.58 11.70
C PHE A 149 10.63 -4.36 10.48
N LEU A 150 9.34 -4.16 10.73
CA LEU A 150 8.35 -3.74 9.75
C LEU A 150 7.79 -2.38 10.17
N TYR A 151 7.52 -1.51 9.19
CA TYR A 151 6.79 -0.27 9.41
C TYR A 151 5.28 -0.60 9.50
N ASP A 152 4.91 -1.20 10.64
CA ASP A 152 3.57 -1.68 10.94
C ASP A 152 2.61 -0.55 11.39
N TYR A 153 1.37 -0.93 11.69
CA TYR A 153 0.33 0.01 12.13
C TYR A 153 0.75 0.76 13.40
N GLU A 154 1.36 0.08 14.36
CA GLU A 154 1.83 0.68 15.62
C GLU A 154 2.93 1.72 15.34
N SER A 155 3.88 1.39 14.46
CA SER A 155 4.95 2.30 14.03
C SER A 155 4.41 3.53 13.30
N LYS A 156 3.27 3.40 12.58
CA LYS A 156 2.66 4.49 11.82
C LYS A 156 1.89 5.48 12.68
N TYR A 157 1.20 5.00 13.71
CA TYR A 157 0.17 5.79 14.39
C TYR A 157 0.34 5.89 15.91
N GLN A 158 1.15 5.03 16.53
CA GLN A 158 1.23 4.92 17.98
C GLN A 158 2.66 5.04 18.54
N SER A 159 3.68 5.00 17.71
CA SER A 159 5.06 4.98 18.15
C SER A 159 5.79 6.31 17.90
N ASP A 160 6.26 6.94 18.96
CA ASP A 160 7.18 8.12 18.90
C ASP A 160 8.59 7.75 18.39
N LYS A 161 8.83 6.47 18.09
CA LYS A 161 10.14 5.96 17.64
C LYS A 161 10.36 6.07 16.13
N THR A 162 9.32 6.37 15.37
CA THR A 162 9.44 6.62 13.94
C THR A 162 9.99 8.02 13.70
N LYS A 163 11.06 8.11 12.93
CA LYS A 163 11.69 9.40 12.55
C LYS A 163 11.50 9.63 11.05
N TYR A 164 11.22 10.88 10.71
CA TYR A 164 11.10 11.32 9.32
C TYR A 164 12.27 12.25 8.99
N GLU A 165 13.05 11.91 7.96
CA GLU A 165 14.11 12.79 7.44
C GLU A 165 13.61 13.44 6.14
N VAL A 166 13.53 14.78 6.15
CA VAL A 166 13.01 15.60 5.04
C VAL A 166 13.98 16.76 4.79
N PRO A 167 14.57 16.88 3.61
CA PRO A 167 14.57 15.92 2.52
C PRO A 167 15.40 14.66 2.84
N ALA A 168 15.02 13.53 2.29
CA ALA A 168 15.79 12.30 2.39
C ALA A 168 17.18 12.47 1.76
N LYS A 169 18.22 11.97 2.42
CA LYS A 169 19.58 11.95 1.85
C LYS A 169 19.73 10.82 0.84
N ILE A 170 19.34 11.09 -0.40
CA ILE A 170 19.40 10.16 -1.52
C ILE A 170 20.50 10.62 -2.48
N ASN A 171 21.26 9.66 -3.03
CA ASN A 171 22.25 9.95 -4.05
C ASN A 171 21.52 10.42 -5.33
N SER A 172 21.99 11.50 -5.95
CA SER A 172 21.43 12.07 -7.18
C SER A 172 21.47 11.14 -8.41
N LYS A 173 22.05 9.95 -8.27
CA LYS A 173 22.10 8.92 -9.33
C LYS A 173 21.02 7.84 -9.16
N LEU A 174 20.15 7.98 -8.18
CA LEU A 174 18.96 7.12 -7.96
C LEU A 174 17.74 7.86 -8.59
#